data_5cc6777fdd9945e4729c4c34eac4ee6d
#
_entry.id   5cc6777fdd9945e4729c4c34eac4ee6d
#
_cell.length_a   1.000
_cell.length_b   1.000
_cell.length_c   1.000
_cell.angle_alpha   90.00
_cell.angle_beta   90.00
_cell.angle_gamma   90.00
#
_symmetry.space_group_name_H-M   'P 1'
#
loop_
_entity.id
_entity.type
_entity.pdbx_description
1 polymer ?
#
loop_
_entity_poly.entity_id
_entity_poly.type
_entity_poly.pdbx_seq_one_letter_code
_entity_poly.pdbx_strand_id
1 'polypeptide(L)'
;MAAMLRLHPKLIFLIGLLLALAAPTMAGTRLEPLISELSKEFSPLKGYIIMPVNDGYLVDLGAGSGVRVGDLLTVLQSGAKVIHPITGEDLGTLDKRRAVLKVTQVESKFSHARQISGEKNLATGAPLKRFAALNAEFVAAGEGASELFERLCNAVPALFWQQSKMSSTENSSDPSPDIRFFFDGQRIKVTGPDELVLRSYSVPLPPQDKHLNAREKTDYPVELVDGSIRYTPNRPRVKIVGDMHGAILMADFAQVDGSLLLAATDGLNLWVYRVGQTLELLDETRFHDRKIHALSWWQPEPGKLFLALSGTIEGFPNQGTSVKTTPLGRLLRFKDDRLAPGGYADPLFFLGSFDRDGDAKKELLLGQELDLDNFYGRVLELRPTGTKLKAVAPNVDLPYPFAVQGSIFAHLNDSAPSQTININTGALTIYHGAKIFYQARKSFGGSLSQLSYDRNPESKETLFGQVHFEVNPVVADVDGDGHKEIVAVSSYRPQFSINFGSKPTIEAAGLAVLKYQEGGTYRNSLWLESEFPIQGLYADDERILFISSDLQDPAGTDQFSRLMMLPLFVK
;
A
#
# COMPACT_ATOMS: atom_id res chain seq x y z
N MET A 1 72.25 -29.29 -1.87
CA MET A 1 71.48 -30.54 -2.09
C MET A 1 70.05 -30.27 -1.67
N ALA A 2 69.18 -29.84 -2.60
CA ALA A 2 67.81 -29.50 -2.33
C ALA A 2 66.91 -30.62 -2.91
N ALA A 3 66.24 -31.36 -2.06
CA ALA A 3 65.32 -32.43 -2.45
C ALA A 3 63.95 -31.79 -2.77
N MET A 4 63.59 -31.72 -4.06
CA MET A 4 62.26 -31.34 -4.51
C MET A 4 61.28 -32.51 -4.28
N LEU A 5 60.36 -32.33 -3.33
CA LEU A 5 59.24 -33.25 -3.12
C LEU A 5 58.21 -33.07 -4.27
N ARG A 6 58.16 -34.01 -5.21
CA ARG A 6 57.11 -34.02 -6.24
C ARG A 6 55.85 -34.64 -5.65
N LEU A 7 54.86 -33.80 -5.32
CA LEU A 7 53.52 -34.28 -4.98
C LEU A 7 52.81 -34.86 -6.22
N HIS A 8 52.22 -36.03 -6.05
CA HIS A 8 51.52 -36.76 -7.11
C HIS A 8 50.23 -36.02 -7.53
N PRO A 9 49.94 -35.83 -8.83
CA PRO A 9 48.78 -35.04 -9.30
C PRO A 9 47.43 -35.56 -8.78
N LYS A 10 47.30 -36.83 -8.44
CA LYS A 10 46.10 -37.42 -7.82
C LYS A 10 45.83 -36.93 -6.38
N LEU A 11 46.84 -36.50 -5.65
CA LEU A 11 46.71 -35.99 -4.29
C LEU A 11 46.21 -34.54 -4.31
N ILE A 12 46.61 -33.74 -5.30
CA ILE A 12 46.14 -32.36 -5.52
C ILE A 12 44.66 -32.34 -5.91
N PHE A 13 44.23 -33.36 -6.72
CA PHE A 13 42.82 -33.48 -7.11
C PHE A 13 41.92 -33.90 -5.93
N LEU A 14 42.41 -34.74 -5.02
CA LEU A 14 41.66 -35.17 -3.83
C LEU A 14 41.55 -34.06 -2.79
N ILE A 15 42.58 -33.23 -2.61
CA ILE A 15 42.54 -32.06 -1.71
C ILE A 15 41.66 -30.96 -2.30
N GLY A 16 41.65 -30.74 -3.61
CA GLY A 16 40.74 -29.82 -4.31
C GLY A 16 39.28 -30.25 -4.21
N LEU A 17 39.00 -31.56 -4.27
CA LEU A 17 37.63 -32.10 -4.12
C LEU A 17 37.13 -32.03 -2.67
N LEU A 18 38.01 -32.18 -1.66
CA LEU A 18 37.64 -32.02 -0.24
C LEU A 18 37.46 -30.57 0.18
N LEU A 19 38.14 -29.59 -0.46
CA LEU A 19 37.93 -28.18 -0.26
C LEU A 19 36.66 -27.65 -0.95
N ALA A 20 36.17 -28.29 -2.00
CA ALA A 20 34.92 -27.96 -2.67
C ALA A 20 33.67 -28.43 -1.89
N LEU A 21 33.81 -29.35 -0.93
CA LEU A 21 32.72 -29.86 -0.09
C LEU A 21 32.53 -29.09 1.22
N ALA A 22 33.37 -28.09 1.50
CA ALA A 22 33.30 -27.25 2.71
C ALA A 22 32.98 -25.79 2.42
N ALA A 23 32.17 -25.51 1.40
CA ALA A 23 31.53 -24.21 1.29
C ALA A 23 30.44 -24.16 2.37
N PRO A 24 30.55 -23.37 3.44
CA PRO A 24 29.43 -23.16 4.35
C PRO A 24 28.30 -22.56 3.53
N THR A 25 27.13 -23.17 3.60
CA THR A 25 25.90 -22.61 3.06
C THR A 25 25.63 -21.30 3.77
N MET A 26 26.02 -20.18 3.17
CA MET A 26 25.83 -18.81 3.68
C MET A 26 24.34 -18.43 3.79
N ALA A 27 23.43 -19.26 3.29
CA ALA A 27 21.98 -19.05 3.41
C ALA A 27 21.50 -19.16 4.88
N GLY A 28 22.13 -20.04 5.68
CA GLY A 28 21.70 -20.29 7.06
C GLY A 28 21.80 -19.12 8.02
N THR A 29 22.75 -18.23 7.84
CA THR A 29 23.00 -17.09 8.76
C THR A 29 22.06 -15.90 8.57
N ARG A 30 21.34 -15.84 7.46
CA ARG A 30 20.49 -14.67 7.11
C ARG A 30 19.11 -14.70 7.76
N LEU A 31 18.54 -15.87 7.91
CA LEU A 31 17.21 -16.06 8.48
C LEU A 31 17.23 -16.03 10.02
N GLU A 32 18.39 -16.17 10.67
CA GLU A 32 18.49 -16.26 12.12
C GLU A 32 17.85 -15.07 12.87
N PRO A 33 18.07 -13.79 12.50
CA PRO A 33 17.45 -12.68 13.19
C PRO A 33 15.91 -12.73 13.09
N LEU A 34 15.40 -13.03 11.90
CA LEU A 34 13.96 -13.16 11.63
C LEU A 34 13.36 -14.36 12.40
N ILE A 35 14.01 -15.51 12.36
CA ILE A 35 13.58 -16.69 13.09
C ILE A 35 13.58 -16.44 14.60
N SER A 36 14.60 -15.76 15.11
CA SER A 36 14.68 -15.36 16.52
C SER A 36 13.54 -14.40 16.90
N GLU A 37 13.22 -13.43 16.05
CA GLU A 37 12.10 -12.51 16.26
C GLU A 37 10.75 -13.25 16.25
N LEU A 38 10.51 -14.11 15.27
CA LEU A 38 9.31 -14.94 15.18
C LEU A 38 9.16 -15.88 16.38
N SER A 39 10.25 -16.53 16.79
CA SER A 39 10.25 -17.39 17.98
C SER A 39 9.84 -16.63 19.25
N LYS A 40 10.37 -15.42 19.42
CA LYS A 40 10.03 -14.55 20.56
C LYS A 40 8.59 -14.05 20.51
N GLU A 41 8.14 -13.59 19.34
CA GLU A 41 6.80 -13.02 19.17
C GLU A 41 5.70 -14.08 19.31
N PHE A 42 5.91 -15.29 18.77
CA PHE A 42 4.95 -16.41 18.87
C PHE A 42 5.20 -17.33 20.06
N SER A 43 6.06 -16.93 21.00
CA SER A 43 6.25 -17.64 22.25
C SER A 43 4.94 -17.70 23.05
N PRO A 44 4.53 -18.89 23.54
CA PRO A 44 3.32 -19.03 24.30
C PRO A 44 3.35 -18.26 25.62
N LEU A 45 2.36 -17.40 25.83
CA LEU A 45 2.10 -16.75 27.13
C LEU A 45 0.97 -17.50 27.83
N LYS A 46 1.15 -17.85 29.08
CA LYS A 46 0.12 -18.51 29.92
C LYS A 46 -0.73 -17.48 30.63
N GLY A 47 -2.03 -17.70 30.67
CA GLY A 47 -2.99 -16.87 31.37
C GLY A 47 -4.27 -17.64 31.68
N TYR A 48 -5.25 -16.94 32.24
CA TYR A 48 -6.53 -17.50 32.68
C TYR A 48 -7.69 -16.59 32.28
N ILE A 49 -8.86 -17.18 32.10
CA ILE A 49 -10.11 -16.44 31.99
C ILE A 49 -10.46 -15.87 33.36
N ILE A 50 -10.62 -14.55 33.47
CA ILE A 50 -11.03 -13.86 34.69
C ILE A 50 -12.53 -13.98 34.87
N MET A 51 -13.31 -13.62 33.85
CA MET A 51 -14.77 -13.68 33.88
C MET A 51 -15.36 -13.50 32.45
N PRO A 52 -16.58 -14.00 32.22
CA PRO A 52 -17.33 -13.64 31.01
C PRO A 52 -17.81 -12.20 31.08
N VAL A 53 -17.89 -11.54 29.92
CA VAL A 53 -18.47 -10.20 29.68
C VAL A 53 -19.43 -10.27 28.51
N ASN A 54 -20.22 -9.21 28.25
CA ASN A 54 -21.31 -9.22 27.26
C ASN A 54 -20.91 -9.80 25.90
N ASP A 55 -19.71 -9.45 25.37
CA ASP A 55 -19.25 -9.87 24.04
C ASP A 55 -18.01 -10.79 24.07
N GLY A 56 -17.73 -11.45 25.21
CA GLY A 56 -16.55 -12.30 25.29
C GLY A 56 -16.07 -12.57 26.72
N TYR A 57 -14.79 -12.42 26.94
CA TYR A 57 -14.13 -12.78 28.21
C TYR A 57 -13.06 -11.76 28.57
N LEU A 58 -12.89 -11.51 29.87
CA LEU A 58 -11.69 -10.88 30.40
C LEU A 58 -10.65 -11.96 30.69
N VAL A 59 -9.40 -11.66 30.31
CA VAL A 59 -8.24 -12.54 30.50
C VAL A 59 -7.15 -11.79 31.26
N ASP A 60 -6.38 -12.47 32.11
CA ASP A 60 -5.33 -11.89 32.96
C ASP A 60 -4.02 -11.54 32.26
N LEU A 61 -4.05 -11.47 30.94
CA LEU A 61 -2.94 -11.02 30.11
C LEU A 61 -3.17 -9.55 29.75
N GLY A 62 -2.38 -8.64 30.29
CA GLY A 62 -2.42 -7.21 29.99
C GLY A 62 -1.20 -6.74 29.19
N ALA A 63 -1.08 -5.43 28.98
CA ALA A 63 -0.01 -4.81 28.19
C ALA A 63 1.39 -5.21 28.69
N GLY A 64 1.58 -5.33 29.99
CA GLY A 64 2.85 -5.75 30.60
C GLY A 64 3.29 -7.18 30.26
N SER A 65 2.39 -8.05 29.82
CA SER A 65 2.71 -9.42 29.39
C SER A 65 3.12 -9.50 27.90
N GLY A 66 3.03 -8.40 27.16
CA GLY A 66 3.37 -8.35 25.73
C GLY A 66 2.26 -8.88 24.81
N VAL A 67 1.03 -9.05 25.32
CA VAL A 67 -0.14 -9.37 24.49
C VAL A 67 -0.56 -8.14 23.69
N ARG A 68 -1.07 -8.36 22.47
CA ARG A 68 -1.54 -7.29 21.57
C ARG A 68 -2.93 -7.57 21.05
N VAL A 69 -3.61 -6.52 20.63
CA VAL A 69 -4.89 -6.66 19.91
C VAL A 69 -4.69 -7.52 18.67
N GLY A 70 -5.61 -8.45 18.45
CA GLY A 70 -5.52 -9.45 17.38
C GLY A 70 -4.88 -10.77 17.80
N ASP A 71 -4.14 -10.84 18.90
CA ASP A 71 -3.52 -12.09 19.37
C ASP A 71 -4.57 -13.18 19.60
N LEU A 72 -4.19 -14.41 19.25
CA LEU A 72 -5.04 -15.58 19.42
C LEU A 72 -4.68 -16.31 20.72
N LEU A 73 -5.69 -16.56 21.53
CA LEU A 73 -5.59 -17.23 22.83
C LEU A 73 -6.36 -18.55 22.76
N THR A 74 -5.68 -19.66 22.94
CA THR A 74 -6.30 -20.99 22.99
C THR A 74 -6.67 -21.32 24.42
N VAL A 75 -7.95 -21.53 24.67
CA VAL A 75 -8.44 -22.02 25.95
C VAL A 75 -8.29 -23.53 26.01
N LEU A 76 -7.65 -24.00 27.05
CA LEU A 76 -7.25 -25.39 27.23
C LEU A 76 -8.01 -26.06 28.37
N GLN A 77 -8.23 -27.33 28.20
CA GLN A 77 -8.61 -28.21 29.31
C GLN A 77 -7.37 -29.04 29.67
N SER A 78 -6.91 -28.92 30.91
CA SER A 78 -5.79 -29.72 31.39
C SER A 78 -6.11 -31.21 31.27
N GLY A 79 -5.28 -31.92 30.57
CA GLY A 79 -5.41 -33.37 30.37
C GLY A 79 -4.59 -34.18 31.36
N ALA A 80 -4.41 -35.46 31.07
CA ALA A 80 -3.59 -36.36 31.88
C ALA A 80 -2.13 -35.93 31.90
N LYS A 81 -1.49 -36.06 33.04
CA LYS A 81 -0.06 -35.83 33.20
C LYS A 81 0.72 -36.93 32.46
N VAL A 82 1.68 -36.54 31.63
CA VAL A 82 2.55 -37.47 30.90
C VAL A 82 3.85 -37.60 31.69
N ILE A 83 4.12 -38.80 32.18
CA ILE A 83 5.35 -39.11 32.91
C ILE A 83 6.15 -40.08 32.06
N HIS A 84 7.45 -39.81 31.86
CA HIS A 84 8.34 -40.70 31.10
C HIS A 84 8.43 -42.06 31.83
N PRO A 85 8.09 -43.17 31.15
CA PRO A 85 7.92 -44.48 31.82
C PRO A 85 9.22 -45.06 32.41
N ILE A 86 10.38 -44.60 31.95
CA ILE A 86 11.68 -45.11 32.40
C ILE A 86 12.36 -44.16 33.38
N THR A 87 12.32 -42.82 33.10
CA THR A 87 13.03 -41.83 33.91
C THR A 87 12.18 -41.25 35.02
N GLY A 88 10.86 -41.42 34.96
CA GLY A 88 9.92 -40.79 35.91
C GLY A 88 9.78 -39.27 35.71
N GLU A 89 10.41 -38.71 34.68
CA GLU A 89 10.38 -37.28 34.38
C GLU A 89 8.98 -36.81 33.94
N ASP A 90 8.57 -35.64 34.43
CA ASP A 90 7.33 -35.00 34.02
C ASP A 90 7.49 -34.35 32.65
N LEU A 91 6.89 -34.97 31.65
CA LEU A 91 6.94 -34.49 30.24
C LEU A 91 5.83 -33.46 29.95
N GLY A 92 4.96 -33.12 30.90
CA GLY A 92 3.88 -32.13 30.76
C GLY A 92 2.48 -32.76 30.83
N THR A 93 1.50 -32.05 30.23
CA THR A 93 0.09 -32.48 30.21
C THR A 93 -0.43 -32.61 28.78
N LEU A 94 -1.30 -33.59 28.55
CA LEU A 94 -2.05 -33.76 27.31
C LEU A 94 -3.25 -32.79 27.32
N ASP A 95 -2.97 -31.48 27.09
CA ASP A 95 -4.00 -30.47 27.11
C ASP A 95 -4.89 -30.60 25.86
N LYS A 96 -6.22 -30.50 26.06
CA LYS A 96 -7.21 -30.50 25.01
C LYS A 96 -7.67 -29.06 24.71
N ARG A 97 -7.63 -28.66 23.45
CA ARG A 97 -8.19 -27.38 23.02
C ARG A 97 -9.72 -27.38 23.16
N ARG A 98 -10.26 -26.35 23.79
CA ARG A 98 -11.70 -26.13 23.96
C ARG A 98 -12.23 -25.02 23.10
N ALA A 99 -11.51 -23.88 23.04
CA ALA A 99 -11.93 -22.71 22.27
C ALA A 99 -10.73 -21.88 21.86
N VAL A 100 -10.95 -21.00 20.89
CA VAL A 100 -10.01 -19.94 20.53
C VAL A 100 -10.67 -18.59 20.75
N LEU A 101 -9.97 -17.70 21.42
CA LEU A 101 -10.35 -16.32 21.64
C LEU A 101 -9.40 -15.41 20.86
N LYS A 102 -9.89 -14.26 20.42
CA LYS A 102 -9.10 -13.19 19.81
C LYS A 102 -9.14 -11.97 20.73
N VAL A 103 -7.97 -11.43 21.05
CA VAL A 103 -7.84 -10.22 21.84
C VAL A 103 -8.40 -9.03 21.05
N THR A 104 -9.35 -8.31 21.65
CA THR A 104 -10.03 -7.14 21.04
C THR A 104 -9.56 -5.82 21.66
N GLN A 105 -9.17 -5.83 22.94
CA GLN A 105 -8.69 -4.65 23.64
C GLN A 105 -7.68 -5.07 24.71
N VAL A 106 -6.63 -4.29 24.92
CA VAL A 106 -5.57 -4.56 25.90
C VAL A 106 -5.53 -3.43 26.91
N GLU A 107 -5.71 -3.80 28.19
CA GLU A 107 -5.57 -2.93 29.34
C GLU A 107 -4.23 -3.16 30.04
N SER A 108 -3.91 -2.36 31.03
CA SER A 108 -2.63 -2.47 31.74
C SER A 108 -2.41 -3.85 32.40
N LYS A 109 -3.45 -4.45 32.98
CA LYS A 109 -3.37 -5.70 33.74
C LYS A 109 -4.20 -6.87 33.19
N PHE A 110 -5.09 -6.62 32.24
CA PHE A 110 -5.98 -7.62 31.64
C PHE A 110 -6.28 -7.24 30.20
N SER A 111 -6.93 -8.14 29.46
CA SER A 111 -7.42 -7.86 28.11
C SER A 111 -8.84 -8.36 27.91
N HIS A 112 -9.55 -7.73 26.99
CA HIS A 112 -10.81 -8.22 26.45
C HIS A 112 -10.50 -9.16 25.29
N ALA A 113 -11.18 -10.30 25.25
CA ALA A 113 -11.04 -11.27 24.18
C ALA A 113 -12.39 -11.81 23.76
N ARG A 114 -12.66 -11.84 22.44
CA ARG A 114 -13.89 -12.40 21.87
C ARG A 114 -13.64 -13.82 21.39
N GLN A 115 -14.61 -14.70 21.63
CA GLN A 115 -14.55 -16.07 21.15
C GLN A 115 -14.78 -16.12 19.63
N ILE A 116 -13.89 -16.83 18.93
CA ILE A 116 -13.97 -17.02 17.46
C ILE A 116 -14.30 -18.47 17.09
N SER A 117 -13.96 -19.45 17.93
CA SER A 117 -14.31 -20.85 17.68
C SER A 117 -14.36 -21.68 18.97
N GLY A 118 -14.96 -22.86 18.91
CA GLY A 118 -14.96 -23.84 20.00
C GLY A 118 -16.19 -23.82 20.90
N GLU A 119 -16.05 -24.37 22.10
CA GLU A 119 -17.13 -24.56 23.07
C GLU A 119 -17.59 -23.23 23.68
N LYS A 120 -18.91 -23.03 23.78
CA LYS A 120 -19.51 -21.88 24.47
C LYS A 120 -19.46 -22.05 26.01
N ASN A 121 -19.59 -20.94 26.73
CA ASN A 121 -19.63 -20.91 28.21
C ASN A 121 -18.34 -21.43 28.87
N LEU A 122 -17.23 -20.76 28.54
CA LEU A 122 -15.95 -21.07 29.17
C LEU A 122 -15.95 -20.65 30.63
N ALA A 123 -15.41 -21.52 31.49
CA ALA A 123 -15.40 -21.29 32.93
C ALA A 123 -14.37 -20.23 33.36
N THR A 124 -14.71 -19.44 34.36
CA THR A 124 -13.74 -18.62 35.11
C THR A 124 -12.60 -19.49 35.62
N GLY A 125 -11.36 -19.02 35.53
CA GLY A 125 -10.15 -19.77 35.86
C GLY A 125 -9.73 -20.80 34.84
N ALA A 126 -10.40 -20.92 33.68
CA ALA A 126 -9.93 -21.79 32.59
C ALA A 126 -8.56 -21.32 32.07
N PRO A 127 -7.57 -22.23 31.97
CA PRO A 127 -6.24 -21.89 31.49
C PRO A 127 -6.26 -21.59 30.02
N LEU A 128 -5.46 -20.63 29.60
CA LEU A 128 -5.25 -20.29 28.19
C LEU A 128 -3.78 -20.07 27.85
N LYS A 129 -3.45 -20.21 26.59
CA LYS A 129 -2.10 -19.94 26.07
C LYS A 129 -2.21 -19.13 24.78
N ARG A 130 -1.38 -18.08 24.67
CA ARG A 130 -1.24 -17.30 23.44
C ARG A 130 -0.50 -18.12 22.40
N PHE A 131 -0.95 -18.13 21.15
CA PHE A 131 -0.33 -18.78 19.99
C PHE A 131 0.12 -20.24 20.23
N ALA A 132 -0.70 -21.02 20.93
CA ALA A 132 -0.41 -22.43 21.19
C ALA A 132 -1.58 -23.31 20.77
N ALA A 133 -1.31 -24.54 20.35
CA ALA A 133 -2.31 -25.52 19.91
C ALA A 133 -3.28 -24.96 18.83
N LEU A 134 -2.75 -24.14 17.91
CA LEU A 134 -3.45 -23.61 16.75
C LEU A 134 -2.99 -24.34 15.50
N ASN A 135 -3.91 -24.60 14.54
CA ASN A 135 -3.57 -25.11 13.23
C ASN A 135 -2.95 -23.98 12.41
N ALA A 136 -1.69 -24.11 12.06
CA ALA A 136 -0.93 -23.15 11.29
C ALA A 136 -0.68 -23.65 9.86
N GLU A 137 -1.06 -22.84 8.89
CA GLU A 137 -0.78 -23.12 7.48
C GLU A 137 0.37 -22.22 7.00
N PHE A 138 1.36 -22.82 6.34
CA PHE A 138 2.41 -22.08 5.66
C PHE A 138 2.17 -22.15 4.15
N VAL A 139 1.91 -20.99 3.56
CA VAL A 139 1.69 -20.81 2.11
C VAL A 139 2.86 -20.03 1.56
N ALA A 140 3.57 -20.60 0.59
CA ALA A 140 4.76 -19.97 0.06
C ALA A 140 4.84 -20.00 -1.47
N ALA A 141 5.41 -18.93 -2.02
CA ALA A 141 5.88 -18.83 -3.37
C ALA A 141 7.34 -18.39 -3.36
N GLY A 142 8.19 -19.04 -4.19
CA GLY A 142 9.57 -18.62 -4.40
C GLY A 142 10.64 -19.52 -3.79
N GLU A 143 11.87 -19.12 -4.04
CA GLU A 143 13.08 -19.83 -3.63
C GLU A 143 13.30 -19.65 -2.12
N GLY A 144 13.79 -20.69 -1.42
CA GLY A 144 14.02 -20.65 0.04
C GLY A 144 12.80 -20.98 0.92
N ALA A 145 11.61 -21.19 0.33
CA ALA A 145 10.39 -21.47 1.09
C ALA A 145 10.46 -22.71 1.98
N SER A 146 11.09 -23.79 1.49
CA SER A 146 11.21 -25.04 2.26
C SER A 146 12.14 -24.88 3.45
N GLU A 147 13.29 -24.21 3.28
CA GLU A 147 14.21 -23.94 4.39
C GLU A 147 13.55 -23.05 5.45
N LEU A 148 12.83 -22.02 5.03
CA LEU A 148 12.10 -21.13 5.94
C LEU A 148 11.04 -21.92 6.72
N PHE A 149 10.29 -22.81 6.06
CA PHE A 149 9.26 -23.62 6.70
C PHE A 149 9.85 -24.53 7.79
N GLU A 150 10.92 -25.27 7.49
CA GLU A 150 11.59 -26.10 8.47
C GLU A 150 12.07 -25.31 9.69
N ARG A 151 12.64 -24.13 9.46
CA ARG A 151 13.09 -23.23 10.55
C ARG A 151 11.92 -22.70 11.38
N LEU A 152 10.79 -22.35 10.75
CA LEU A 152 9.58 -21.91 11.45
C LEU A 152 9.00 -23.02 12.33
N CYS A 153 8.92 -24.25 11.83
CA CYS A 153 8.46 -25.40 12.61
C CYS A 153 9.31 -25.61 13.87
N ASN A 154 10.63 -25.46 13.76
CA ASN A 154 11.56 -25.58 14.88
C ASN A 154 11.48 -24.38 15.85
N ALA A 155 11.29 -23.17 15.33
CA ALA A 155 11.26 -21.95 16.12
C ALA A 155 9.95 -21.71 16.87
N VAL A 156 8.83 -22.22 16.33
CA VAL A 156 7.48 -22.06 16.89
C VAL A 156 6.79 -23.43 17.01
N PRO A 157 7.30 -24.34 17.87
CA PRO A 157 6.79 -25.70 17.99
C PRO A 157 5.40 -25.79 18.66
N ALA A 158 4.89 -24.67 19.19
CA ALA A 158 3.58 -24.61 19.83
C ALA A 158 2.39 -24.62 18.85
N LEU A 159 2.67 -24.46 17.54
CA LEU A 159 1.70 -24.50 16.47
C LEU A 159 1.70 -25.86 15.76
N PHE A 160 0.53 -26.27 15.25
CA PHE A 160 0.39 -27.47 14.42
C PHE A 160 0.54 -27.08 12.94
N TRP A 161 1.73 -27.31 12.38
CA TRP A 161 2.10 -26.82 11.07
C TRP A 161 1.63 -27.72 9.94
N GLN A 162 1.09 -27.09 8.89
CA GLN A 162 0.81 -27.67 7.58
C GLN A 162 1.40 -26.80 6.49
N GLN A 163 1.93 -27.41 5.42
CA GLN A 163 2.46 -26.68 4.27
C GLN A 163 1.54 -26.85 3.07
N SER A 164 1.11 -25.73 2.47
CA SER A 164 0.28 -25.70 1.26
C SER A 164 1.01 -24.99 0.13
N LYS A 165 0.78 -25.45 -1.11
CA LYS A 165 1.28 -24.77 -2.30
C LYS A 165 0.25 -23.74 -2.77
N MET A 166 0.71 -22.59 -3.25
CA MET A 166 -0.10 -21.46 -3.71
C MET A 166 -1.04 -21.77 -4.90
N SER A 167 -0.98 -22.97 -5.48
CA SER A 167 -1.77 -23.41 -6.65
C SER A 167 -2.93 -24.36 -6.34
N SER A 168 -3.16 -24.74 -5.10
CA SER A 168 -4.26 -25.63 -4.74
C SER A 168 -5.55 -24.82 -4.55
N THR A 169 -6.34 -24.75 -5.61
CA THR A 169 -7.73 -24.30 -5.60
C THR A 169 -8.52 -25.14 -4.59
N GLU A 170 -9.28 -24.48 -3.75
CA GLU A 170 -10.20 -24.99 -2.76
C GLU A 170 -10.97 -26.24 -3.21
N ASN A 171 -10.64 -27.38 -2.63
CA ASN A 171 -11.51 -28.55 -2.50
C ASN A 171 -10.95 -29.53 -1.46
N SER A 172 -10.41 -29.02 -0.33
CA SER A 172 -10.11 -29.86 0.81
C SER A 172 -11.20 -29.71 1.88
N SER A 173 -11.75 -30.84 2.30
CA SER A 173 -12.67 -30.97 3.45
C SER A 173 -11.97 -30.73 4.82
N ASP A 174 -10.77 -30.21 4.83
CA ASP A 174 -10.02 -29.92 6.03
C ASP A 174 -10.48 -28.61 6.67
N PRO A 175 -10.53 -28.53 8.01
CA PRO A 175 -10.94 -27.33 8.73
C PRO A 175 -9.99 -26.17 8.39
N SER A 176 -10.55 -24.99 8.16
CA SER A 176 -9.78 -23.77 7.93
C SER A 176 -8.70 -23.56 9.00
N PRO A 177 -7.47 -23.16 8.60
CA PRO A 177 -6.41 -22.93 9.57
C PRO A 177 -6.76 -21.77 10.52
N ASP A 178 -6.30 -21.88 11.77
CA ASP A 178 -6.48 -20.82 12.77
C ASP A 178 -5.52 -19.63 12.52
N ILE A 179 -4.37 -19.93 11.91
CA ILE A 179 -3.34 -18.93 11.62
C ILE A 179 -2.62 -19.33 10.32
N ARG A 180 -2.34 -18.35 9.48
CA ARG A 180 -1.70 -18.59 8.19
C ARG A 180 -0.46 -17.73 8.04
N PHE A 181 0.63 -18.34 7.62
CA PHE A 181 1.91 -17.69 7.33
C PHE A 181 2.12 -17.67 5.81
N PHE A 182 2.04 -16.50 5.24
CA PHE A 182 2.27 -16.26 3.83
C PHE A 182 3.70 -15.80 3.59
N PHE A 183 4.44 -16.49 2.73
CA PHE A 183 5.78 -16.09 2.31
C PHE A 183 5.81 -15.83 0.80
N ASP A 184 6.17 -14.62 0.39
CA ASP A 184 6.25 -14.17 -1.00
C ASP A 184 7.68 -14.13 -1.57
N GLY A 185 8.68 -14.62 -0.83
CA GLY A 185 10.11 -14.55 -1.16
C GLY A 185 10.84 -13.38 -0.50
N GLN A 186 10.13 -12.37 -0.01
CA GLN A 186 10.71 -11.19 0.64
C GLN A 186 10.11 -10.92 2.03
N ARG A 187 8.87 -11.38 2.27
CA ARG A 187 8.12 -11.10 3.51
C ARG A 187 7.38 -12.32 3.99
N ILE A 188 7.22 -12.38 5.31
CA ILE A 188 6.29 -13.30 5.95
C ILE A 188 5.13 -12.47 6.48
N LYS A 189 3.94 -12.72 5.97
CA LYS A 189 2.68 -12.15 6.45
C LYS A 189 1.95 -13.21 7.26
N VAL A 190 1.54 -12.87 8.48
CA VAL A 190 0.79 -13.77 9.36
C VAL A 190 -0.63 -13.26 9.50
N THR A 191 -1.62 -14.10 9.19
CA THR A 191 -3.05 -13.76 9.27
C THR A 191 -3.78 -14.68 10.24
N GLY A 192 -4.84 -14.18 10.86
CA GLY A 192 -5.78 -14.96 11.67
C GLY A 192 -6.88 -15.62 10.83
N PRO A 193 -7.87 -16.28 11.47
CA PRO A 193 -8.96 -17.00 10.80
C PRO A 193 -9.90 -16.08 10.00
N ASP A 194 -9.94 -14.80 10.37
CA ASP A 194 -10.69 -13.74 9.69
C ASP A 194 -9.87 -13.03 8.62
N GLU A 195 -8.74 -13.64 8.20
CA GLU A 195 -7.77 -13.11 7.25
C GLU A 195 -7.12 -11.77 7.68
N LEU A 196 -7.40 -11.29 8.88
CA LEU A 196 -6.76 -10.10 9.42
C LEU A 196 -5.27 -10.35 9.65
N VAL A 197 -4.46 -9.38 9.24
CA VAL A 197 -3.02 -9.43 9.45
C VAL A 197 -2.71 -9.27 10.92
N LEU A 198 -2.11 -10.30 11.50
CA LEU A 198 -1.64 -10.29 12.88
C LEU A 198 -0.25 -9.67 12.97
N ARG A 199 0.62 -10.07 12.03
CA ARG A 199 2.03 -9.65 11.96
C ARG A 199 2.55 -9.64 10.53
N SER A 200 3.59 -8.84 10.28
CA SER A 200 4.34 -8.83 9.02
C SER A 200 5.83 -8.70 9.31
N TYR A 201 6.66 -9.46 8.61
CA TYR A 201 8.11 -9.50 8.81
C TYR A 201 8.80 -9.41 7.45
N SER A 202 9.83 -8.57 7.35
CA SER A 202 10.70 -8.55 6.18
C SER A 202 11.77 -9.62 6.30
N VAL A 203 11.94 -10.44 5.26
CA VAL A 203 13.06 -11.38 5.19
C VAL A 203 14.29 -10.57 4.78
N PRO A 204 15.41 -10.66 5.53
CA PRO A 204 16.63 -9.94 5.17
C PRO A 204 17.06 -10.36 3.77
N LEU A 205 17.01 -9.44 2.82
CA LEU A 205 17.59 -9.63 1.50
C LEU A 205 19.10 -9.92 1.64
N PRO A 206 19.72 -10.67 0.71
CA PRO A 206 21.16 -10.79 0.67
C PRO A 206 21.77 -9.39 0.81
N PRO A 207 22.82 -9.18 1.59
CA PRO A 207 23.53 -7.93 1.56
C PRO A 207 23.89 -7.66 0.11
N GLN A 208 23.20 -6.72 -0.51
CA GLN A 208 23.76 -6.04 -1.67
C GLN A 208 25.09 -5.55 -1.15
N ASP A 209 26.17 -5.92 -1.83
CA ASP A 209 27.53 -5.68 -1.39
C ASP A 209 27.63 -4.32 -0.66
N LYS A 210 27.96 -4.35 0.66
CA LYS A 210 28.15 -3.15 1.46
C LYS A 210 29.24 -2.21 0.91
N HIS A 211 29.98 -2.66 -0.09
CA HIS A 211 30.89 -1.84 -0.90
C HIS A 211 30.20 -0.85 -1.83
N LEU A 212 28.87 -1.01 -2.09
CA LEU A 212 28.09 -0.01 -2.86
C LEU A 212 27.57 1.13 -1.98
N ASN A 213 27.49 0.98 -0.65
CA ASN A 213 26.98 2.02 0.24
C ASN A 213 28.06 3.02 0.73
N ALA A 214 29.35 2.76 0.44
CA ALA A 214 30.46 3.65 0.78
C ALA A 214 31.07 4.35 -0.44
N ARG A 215 30.57 4.06 -1.64
CA ARG A 215 30.98 4.79 -2.85
C ARG A 215 29.98 5.91 -3.13
N GLU A 216 30.53 7.08 -3.46
CA GLU A 216 29.84 8.22 -4.08
C GLU A 216 28.60 7.78 -4.84
N LYS A 217 27.47 8.51 -4.65
CA LYS A 217 26.25 8.38 -5.42
C LYS A 217 26.59 8.37 -6.91
N THR A 218 26.95 7.22 -7.46
CA THR A 218 27.22 7.06 -8.87
C THR A 218 25.89 6.77 -9.58
N ASP A 219 25.63 7.55 -10.57
CA ASP A 219 24.45 7.47 -11.44
C ASP A 219 24.43 6.14 -12.20
N TYR A 220 23.32 5.39 -12.14
CA TYR A 220 23.08 4.20 -12.96
C TYR A 220 21.94 4.48 -13.93
N PRO A 221 22.11 4.19 -15.20
CA PRO A 221 21.03 4.32 -16.17
C PRO A 221 20.08 3.12 -16.16
N VAL A 222 18.84 3.38 -16.54
CA VAL A 222 17.80 2.37 -16.72
C VAL A 222 17.54 2.20 -18.22
N GLU A 223 17.66 0.98 -18.73
CA GLU A 223 17.31 0.64 -20.11
C GLU A 223 16.23 -0.44 -20.11
N LEU A 224 15.18 -0.25 -20.92
CA LEU A 224 14.18 -1.26 -21.16
C LEU A 224 14.67 -2.19 -22.29
N VAL A 225 15.13 -3.39 -21.95
CA VAL A 225 15.48 -4.42 -22.92
C VAL A 225 14.47 -5.55 -22.78
N ASP A 226 13.80 -5.91 -23.89
CA ASP A 226 12.75 -6.93 -23.94
C ASP A 226 11.62 -6.72 -22.92
N GLY A 227 11.31 -5.42 -22.63
CA GLY A 227 10.29 -5.03 -21.66
C GLY A 227 10.60 -5.43 -20.22
N SER A 228 11.84 -5.79 -19.91
CA SER A 228 12.36 -5.89 -18.55
C SER A 228 13.32 -4.75 -18.29
N ILE A 229 13.29 -4.23 -17.07
CA ILE A 229 14.18 -3.17 -16.63
C ILE A 229 15.55 -3.77 -16.40
N ARG A 230 16.56 -3.24 -17.11
CA ARG A 230 17.96 -3.51 -16.79
C ARG A 230 18.62 -2.20 -16.38
N TYR A 231 19.35 -2.25 -15.27
CA TYR A 231 20.21 -1.15 -14.87
C TYR A 231 21.48 -1.20 -15.72
N THR A 232 21.71 -0.16 -16.53
CA THR A 232 22.96 -0.01 -17.26
C THR A 232 23.82 1.06 -16.55
N PRO A 233 25.12 0.81 -16.28
CA PRO A 233 25.99 1.78 -15.62
C PRO A 233 26.23 2.95 -16.58
N ASN A 234 25.77 4.15 -16.24
CA ASN A 234 26.08 5.49 -16.83
C ASN A 234 24.89 6.43 -17.08
N ARG A 235 23.71 6.21 -16.47
CA ARG A 235 22.57 7.15 -16.59
C ARG A 235 22.14 7.71 -15.23
N PRO A 236 21.64 8.96 -15.21
CA PRO A 236 21.35 9.65 -13.96
C PRO A 236 20.22 8.96 -13.18
N ARG A 237 20.45 8.77 -11.88
CA ARG A 237 19.46 8.28 -10.92
C ARG A 237 18.41 9.34 -10.63
N VAL A 238 17.36 8.91 -9.93
CA VAL A 238 16.39 9.81 -9.32
C VAL A 238 17.11 10.90 -8.53
N LYS A 239 16.78 12.16 -8.83
CA LYS A 239 17.32 13.35 -8.18
C LYS A 239 16.27 13.96 -7.27
N ILE A 240 16.69 14.50 -6.13
CA ILE A 240 15.83 15.33 -5.30
C ILE A 240 15.83 16.73 -5.92
N VAL A 241 14.63 17.24 -6.25
CA VAL A 241 14.43 18.60 -6.74
C VAL A 241 14.29 19.56 -5.57
N GLY A 242 13.58 19.14 -4.51
CA GLY A 242 13.44 19.94 -3.30
C GLY A 242 12.60 19.24 -2.25
N ASP A 243 12.78 19.72 -1.01
CA ASP A 243 11.94 19.31 0.12
C ASP A 243 10.64 20.15 0.11
N MET A 244 9.55 19.53 0.55
CA MET A 244 8.22 20.13 0.58
C MET A 244 7.73 20.22 2.02
N HIS A 245 6.86 21.19 2.30
CA HIS A 245 6.23 21.33 3.60
C HIS A 245 5.21 20.22 3.84
N GLY A 246 5.25 19.64 5.02
CA GLY A 246 4.27 18.67 5.49
C GLY A 246 4.30 17.31 4.80
N ALA A 247 3.43 16.43 5.24
CA ALA A 247 3.20 15.11 4.64
C ALA A 247 2.15 15.22 3.54
N ILE A 248 2.57 15.35 2.31
CA ILE A 248 1.66 15.51 1.17
C ILE A 248 0.80 14.26 1.00
N LEU A 249 -0.50 14.45 0.91
CA LEU A 249 -1.49 13.40 0.65
C LEU A 249 -1.90 13.32 -0.81
N MET A 250 -1.86 14.46 -1.51
CA MET A 250 -2.21 14.57 -2.93
C MET A 250 -1.54 15.78 -3.55
N ALA A 251 -1.16 15.63 -4.82
CA ALA A 251 -0.62 16.72 -5.61
C ALA A 251 -0.96 16.59 -7.10
N ASP A 252 -0.95 17.74 -7.79
CA ASP A 252 -1.16 17.81 -9.24
C ASP A 252 -0.28 18.90 -9.87
N PHE A 253 0.05 18.71 -11.14
CA PHE A 253 0.93 19.58 -11.90
C PHE A 253 0.20 20.23 -13.07
N ALA A 254 0.65 21.43 -13.45
CA ALA A 254 0.21 22.12 -14.65
C ALA A 254 1.36 22.85 -15.33
N GLN A 255 1.43 22.73 -16.66
CA GLN A 255 2.34 23.51 -17.50
C GLN A 255 1.60 24.78 -17.93
N VAL A 256 2.11 25.96 -17.57
CA VAL A 256 1.50 27.25 -17.88
C VAL A 256 2.56 28.24 -18.28
N ASP A 257 2.41 28.83 -19.45
CA ASP A 257 3.30 29.88 -19.99
C ASP A 257 4.81 29.55 -19.85
N GLY A 258 5.17 28.28 -20.13
CA GLY A 258 6.55 27.79 -20.04
C GLY A 258 7.03 27.49 -18.62
N SER A 259 6.19 27.69 -17.59
CA SER A 259 6.48 27.36 -16.21
C SER A 259 5.71 26.13 -15.77
N LEU A 260 6.36 25.23 -15.00
CA LEU A 260 5.69 24.09 -14.37
C LEU A 260 5.28 24.48 -12.94
N LEU A 261 3.99 24.40 -12.69
CA LEU A 261 3.39 24.63 -11.38
C LEU A 261 3.04 23.28 -10.71
N LEU A 262 3.19 23.23 -9.40
CA LEU A 262 2.84 22.09 -8.55
C LEU A 262 1.92 22.61 -7.44
N ALA A 263 0.73 22.05 -7.33
CA ALA A 263 -0.13 22.22 -6.15
C ALA A 263 -0.10 20.94 -5.31
N ALA A 264 -0.02 21.07 -4.00
CA ALA A 264 0.09 19.95 -3.07
C ALA A 264 -0.66 20.23 -1.76
N THR A 265 -1.23 19.19 -1.14
CA THR A 265 -1.99 19.29 0.11
C THR A 265 -1.68 18.16 1.08
N ASP A 266 -1.70 18.49 2.39
CA ASP A 266 -1.71 17.53 3.50
C ASP A 266 -3.14 17.24 4.02
N GLY A 267 -4.14 17.76 3.33
CA GLY A 267 -5.56 17.68 3.70
C GLY A 267 -6.11 18.91 4.39
N LEU A 268 -5.28 19.75 4.99
CA LEU A 268 -5.67 21.02 5.64
C LEU A 268 -4.93 22.23 5.05
N ASN A 269 -3.67 22.05 4.70
CA ASN A 269 -2.85 23.07 4.08
C ASN A 269 -2.74 22.79 2.59
N LEU A 270 -2.63 23.84 1.82
CA LEU A 270 -2.45 23.84 0.37
C LEU A 270 -1.25 24.71 0.03
N TRP A 271 -0.31 24.17 -0.68
CA TRP A 271 0.89 24.87 -1.16
C TRP A 271 0.93 24.87 -2.68
N VAL A 272 1.38 25.97 -3.24
CA VAL A 272 1.67 26.09 -4.69
C VAL A 272 3.15 26.41 -4.86
N TYR A 273 3.79 25.61 -5.71
CA TYR A 273 5.20 25.77 -6.02
C TYR A 273 5.41 26.00 -7.53
N ARG A 274 6.46 26.73 -7.86
CA ARG A 274 7.06 26.70 -9.19
C ARG A 274 8.18 25.68 -9.20
N VAL A 275 8.15 24.79 -10.19
CA VAL A 275 9.13 23.71 -10.35
C VAL A 275 10.15 24.12 -11.40
N GLY A 276 11.38 24.37 -10.96
CA GLY A 276 12.52 24.68 -11.82
C GLY A 276 13.68 23.72 -11.55
N GLN A 277 14.88 24.24 -11.49
CA GLN A 277 16.04 23.51 -10.97
C GLN A 277 15.90 23.26 -9.46
N THR A 278 15.16 24.12 -8.79
CA THR A 278 14.78 24.02 -7.37
C THR A 278 13.28 24.25 -7.26
N LEU A 279 12.73 23.94 -6.11
CA LEU A 279 11.34 24.13 -5.77
C LEU A 279 11.15 25.51 -5.11
N GLU A 280 10.36 26.40 -5.73
CA GLU A 280 10.06 27.73 -5.21
C GLU A 280 8.61 27.78 -4.69
N LEU A 281 8.43 28.06 -3.40
CA LEU A 281 7.09 28.26 -2.82
C LEU A 281 6.51 29.61 -3.30
N LEU A 282 5.36 29.57 -3.95
CA LEU A 282 4.65 30.76 -4.44
C LEU A 282 3.55 31.21 -3.50
N ASP A 283 2.74 30.25 -3.01
CA ASP A 283 1.58 30.54 -2.17
C ASP A 283 1.28 29.42 -1.19
N GLU A 284 0.68 29.78 -0.06
CA GLU A 284 0.23 28.85 0.98
C GLU A 284 -1.13 29.28 1.52
N THR A 285 -2.05 28.33 1.64
CA THR A 285 -3.40 28.56 2.18
C THR A 285 -3.76 27.43 3.14
N ARG A 286 -4.32 27.77 4.32
CA ARG A 286 -4.84 26.80 5.27
C ARG A 286 -6.36 26.82 5.31
N PHE A 287 -6.97 25.63 5.26
CA PHE A 287 -8.41 25.43 5.36
C PHE A 287 -8.80 25.01 6.77
N HIS A 288 -9.91 25.58 7.27
CA HIS A 288 -10.47 25.27 8.59
C HIS A 288 -11.90 24.74 8.49
N ASP A 289 -12.52 24.88 7.31
CA ASP A 289 -13.93 24.58 7.06
C ASP A 289 -14.13 23.24 6.35
N ARG A 290 -13.04 22.58 5.93
CA ARG A 290 -13.07 21.34 5.17
C ARG A 290 -11.77 20.57 5.27
N LYS A 291 -11.85 19.26 4.99
CA LYS A 291 -10.70 18.42 4.69
C LYS A 291 -10.57 18.25 3.18
N ILE A 292 -9.41 18.53 2.63
CA ILE A 292 -9.11 18.36 1.20
C ILE A 292 -8.63 16.91 0.99
N HIS A 293 -9.26 16.19 0.06
CA HIS A 293 -8.90 14.84 -0.30
C HIS A 293 -8.15 14.75 -1.63
N ALA A 294 -8.50 15.63 -2.57
CA ALA A 294 -7.85 15.66 -3.88
C ALA A 294 -7.86 17.08 -4.45
N LEU A 295 -7.01 17.28 -5.45
CA LEU A 295 -6.91 18.53 -6.18
C LEU A 295 -6.52 18.26 -7.63
N SER A 296 -6.90 19.17 -8.53
CA SER A 296 -6.47 19.16 -9.91
C SER A 296 -6.47 20.55 -10.53
N TRP A 297 -5.46 20.84 -11.35
CA TRP A 297 -5.40 22.08 -12.12
C TRP A 297 -6.42 22.05 -13.27
N TRP A 298 -7.19 23.11 -13.41
CA TRP A 298 -8.19 23.27 -14.45
C TRP A 298 -7.95 24.54 -15.26
N GLN A 299 -7.85 24.40 -16.58
CA GLN A 299 -7.59 25.50 -17.51
C GLN A 299 -8.70 25.58 -18.57
N PRO A 300 -9.86 26.18 -18.25
CA PRO A 300 -11.00 26.24 -19.18
C PRO A 300 -10.72 27.03 -20.44
N GLU A 301 -9.83 28.00 -20.40
CA GLU A 301 -9.48 28.89 -21.49
C GLU A 301 -8.01 29.35 -21.34
N PRO A 302 -7.32 29.71 -22.43
CA PRO A 302 -5.99 30.29 -22.35
C PRO A 302 -5.93 31.50 -21.39
N GLY A 303 -4.93 31.54 -20.52
CA GLY A 303 -4.75 32.62 -19.53
C GLY A 303 -5.69 32.55 -18.30
N LYS A 304 -6.56 31.56 -18.21
CA LYS A 304 -7.39 31.32 -17.01
C LYS A 304 -6.99 29.98 -16.37
N LEU A 305 -6.37 30.07 -15.22
CA LEU A 305 -5.96 28.88 -14.46
C LEU A 305 -6.69 28.84 -13.12
N PHE A 306 -7.27 27.68 -12.81
CA PHE A 306 -7.92 27.40 -11.55
C PHE A 306 -7.35 26.12 -10.93
N LEU A 307 -7.43 26.06 -9.60
CA LEU A 307 -7.21 24.84 -8.86
C LEU A 307 -8.57 24.34 -8.34
N ALA A 308 -8.96 23.16 -8.80
CA ALA A 308 -10.16 22.47 -8.37
C ALA A 308 -9.83 21.59 -7.17
N LEU A 309 -10.49 21.83 -6.05
CA LEU A 309 -10.33 21.10 -4.81
C LEU A 309 -11.53 20.18 -4.59
N SER A 310 -11.26 18.94 -4.20
CA SER A 310 -12.24 17.97 -3.73
C SER A 310 -12.08 17.79 -2.23
N GLY A 311 -13.10 18.12 -1.48
CA GLY A 311 -13.08 18.03 -0.02
C GLY A 311 -14.38 17.49 0.55
N THR A 312 -14.41 17.39 1.86
CA THR A 312 -15.61 17.08 2.64
C THR A 312 -15.74 18.04 3.81
N ILE A 313 -16.99 18.34 4.16
CA ILE A 313 -17.31 18.92 5.45
C ILE A 313 -17.56 17.75 6.39
N GLU A 314 -16.77 17.67 7.45
CA GLU A 314 -17.07 16.79 8.57
C GLU A 314 -18.09 17.52 9.44
N GLY A 315 -19.36 17.07 9.41
CA GLY A 315 -20.35 17.54 10.37
C GLY A 315 -19.90 17.16 11.79
N PHE A 316 -20.00 18.08 12.74
CA PHE A 316 -19.79 17.74 14.14
C PHE A 316 -20.82 16.67 14.53
N PRO A 317 -20.44 15.54 15.09
CA PRO A 317 -21.39 14.55 15.56
C PRO A 317 -22.21 15.20 16.68
N ASN A 318 -23.45 15.55 16.40
CA ASN A 318 -24.41 15.75 17.46
C ASN A 318 -24.56 14.42 18.18
N GLN A 319 -24.46 14.42 19.50
CA GLN A 319 -24.47 13.23 20.35
C GLN A 319 -25.51 12.21 19.85
N GLY A 320 -25.01 11.09 19.28
CA GLY A 320 -25.84 9.96 18.88
C GLY A 320 -26.31 9.87 17.43
N THR A 321 -25.86 10.75 16.53
CA THR A 321 -26.14 10.66 15.09
C THR A 321 -24.87 10.44 14.28
N SER A 322 -24.95 9.57 13.27
CA SER A 322 -23.85 9.35 12.32
C SER A 322 -23.54 10.65 11.54
N VAL A 323 -22.26 10.86 11.26
CA VAL A 323 -21.79 12.04 10.52
C VAL A 323 -22.11 11.87 9.04
N LYS A 324 -23.04 12.66 8.52
CA LYS A 324 -23.33 12.68 7.09
C LYS A 324 -22.15 13.31 6.34
N THR A 325 -21.41 12.50 5.60
CA THR A 325 -20.37 12.99 4.70
C THR A 325 -20.98 13.75 3.52
N THR A 326 -20.56 14.99 3.34
CA THR A 326 -21.02 15.81 2.21
C THR A 326 -19.82 16.22 1.37
N PRO A 327 -19.78 15.83 0.07
CA PRO A 327 -18.75 16.32 -0.84
C PRO A 327 -18.85 17.83 -0.99
N LEU A 328 -17.71 18.50 -1.03
CA LEU A 328 -17.62 19.93 -1.20
C LEU A 328 -16.44 20.28 -2.11
N GLY A 329 -16.75 20.63 -3.35
CA GLY A 329 -15.77 21.16 -4.29
C GLY A 329 -15.51 22.65 -4.01
N ARG A 330 -14.32 23.12 -4.41
CA ARG A 330 -13.99 24.55 -4.45
C ARG A 330 -13.09 24.83 -5.64
N LEU A 331 -13.31 25.95 -6.32
CA LEU A 331 -12.41 26.48 -7.32
C LEU A 331 -11.66 27.69 -6.76
N LEU A 332 -10.33 27.63 -6.84
CA LEU A 332 -9.45 28.76 -6.56
C LEU A 332 -8.83 29.24 -7.87
N ARG A 333 -8.86 30.54 -8.14
CA ARG A 333 -8.18 31.12 -9.30
C ARG A 333 -6.72 31.36 -8.97
N PHE A 334 -5.83 30.88 -9.82
CA PHE A 334 -4.41 31.20 -9.72
C PHE A 334 -4.09 32.37 -10.65
N LYS A 335 -3.52 33.41 -10.10
CA LYS A 335 -3.12 34.62 -10.83
C LYS A 335 -2.04 35.36 -10.05
N ASP A 336 -1.03 35.90 -10.74
CA ASP A 336 0.05 36.68 -10.15
C ASP A 336 0.74 35.92 -8.98
N ASP A 337 0.99 34.62 -9.21
CA ASP A 337 1.61 33.66 -8.28
C ASP A 337 0.83 33.43 -6.96
N ARG A 338 -0.49 33.71 -6.96
CA ARG A 338 -1.35 33.55 -5.78
C ARG A 338 -2.67 32.86 -6.12
N LEU A 339 -3.21 32.17 -5.11
CA LEU A 339 -4.56 31.63 -5.12
C LEU A 339 -5.55 32.65 -4.54
N ALA A 340 -6.66 32.81 -5.20
CA ALA A 340 -7.78 33.62 -4.75
C ALA A 340 -9.11 32.87 -4.97
N PRO A 341 -10.20 33.22 -4.31
CA PRO A 341 -11.51 32.64 -4.59
C PRO A 341 -11.83 32.68 -6.08
N GLY A 342 -12.27 31.56 -6.65
CA GLY A 342 -12.52 31.41 -8.08
C GLY A 342 -13.73 32.14 -8.60
N GLY A 343 -14.52 32.75 -7.71
CA GLY A 343 -15.74 33.49 -8.08
C GLY A 343 -16.96 32.60 -8.34
N TYR A 344 -16.86 31.30 -8.06
CA TYR A 344 -17.96 30.34 -8.18
C TYR A 344 -18.43 29.88 -6.81
N ALA A 345 -19.75 29.57 -6.69
CA ALA A 345 -20.28 28.91 -5.51
C ALA A 345 -19.70 27.46 -5.42
N ASP A 346 -19.39 27.02 -4.21
CA ASP A 346 -18.86 25.69 -3.94
C ASP A 346 -19.85 24.58 -4.37
N PRO A 347 -19.54 23.73 -5.34
CA PRO A 347 -20.43 22.66 -5.77
C PRO A 347 -20.35 21.45 -4.85
N LEU A 348 -21.45 20.72 -4.70
CA LEU A 348 -21.54 19.50 -3.89
C LEU A 348 -21.06 18.26 -4.67
N PHE A 349 -19.84 18.34 -5.20
CA PHE A 349 -19.21 17.31 -6.01
C PHE A 349 -17.75 17.12 -5.61
N PHE A 350 -17.23 15.92 -5.81
CA PHE A 350 -15.79 15.71 -5.97
C PHE A 350 -15.38 16.16 -7.37
N LEU A 351 -14.34 16.97 -7.48
CA LEU A 351 -13.92 17.61 -8.73
C LEU A 351 -12.68 16.93 -9.32
N GLY A 352 -12.65 16.78 -10.62
CA GLY A 352 -11.48 16.35 -11.38
C GLY A 352 -11.42 17.08 -12.73
N SER A 353 -10.24 17.44 -13.18
CA SER A 353 -10.03 18.08 -14.49
C SER A 353 -9.28 17.14 -15.44
N PHE A 354 -9.63 17.23 -16.71
CA PHE A 354 -9.17 16.31 -17.74
C PHE A 354 -8.77 17.06 -19.01
N ASP A 355 -7.69 16.58 -19.62
CA ASP A 355 -7.29 16.93 -20.98
C ASP A 355 -8.11 16.08 -21.96
N ARG A 356 -8.97 16.72 -22.76
CA ARG A 356 -9.87 16.02 -23.67
C ARG A 356 -9.27 15.82 -25.05
N ASP A 357 -8.47 16.77 -25.51
CA ASP A 357 -7.95 16.81 -26.88
C ASP A 357 -6.47 16.44 -27.01
N GLY A 358 -5.79 16.20 -25.89
CA GLY A 358 -4.41 15.71 -25.86
C GLY A 358 -3.36 16.82 -25.96
N ASP A 359 -3.74 18.10 -25.72
CA ASP A 359 -2.84 19.25 -25.77
C ASP A 359 -2.10 19.50 -24.43
N ALA A 360 -2.23 18.59 -23.48
CA ALA A 360 -1.69 18.61 -22.11
C ALA A 360 -2.32 19.69 -21.21
N LYS A 361 -3.39 20.36 -21.65
CA LYS A 361 -4.19 21.28 -20.82
C LYS A 361 -5.45 20.57 -20.36
N LYS A 362 -5.83 20.78 -19.14
CA LYS A 362 -7.02 20.15 -18.53
C LYS A 362 -8.22 21.10 -18.62
N GLU A 363 -8.87 21.21 -19.80
CA GLU A 363 -9.97 22.14 -20.04
C GLU A 363 -11.33 21.61 -19.57
N LEU A 364 -11.49 20.27 -19.43
CA LEU A 364 -12.73 19.64 -19.01
C LEU A 364 -12.79 19.51 -17.50
N LEU A 365 -13.79 20.10 -16.84
CA LEU A 365 -14.06 19.93 -15.42
C LEU A 365 -15.21 18.95 -15.22
N LEU A 366 -14.96 17.86 -14.52
CA LEU A 366 -15.96 16.87 -14.11
C LEU A 366 -16.24 16.98 -12.61
N GLY A 367 -17.50 16.82 -12.26
CA GLY A 367 -17.97 16.70 -10.89
C GLY A 367 -18.61 15.34 -10.66
N GLN A 368 -18.23 14.65 -9.59
CA GLN A 368 -18.77 13.35 -9.21
C GLN A 368 -19.58 13.45 -7.93
N GLU A 369 -20.82 12.95 -8.00
CA GLU A 369 -21.71 12.83 -6.82
C GLU A 369 -21.20 11.71 -5.91
N LEU A 370 -21.49 11.84 -4.61
CA LEU A 370 -21.30 10.75 -3.66
C LEU A 370 -22.49 9.80 -3.74
N ASP A 371 -22.22 8.53 -4.03
CA ASP A 371 -23.15 7.43 -3.85
C ASP A 371 -22.81 6.69 -2.55
N LEU A 372 -23.75 6.52 -1.66
CA LEU A 372 -23.49 5.93 -0.35
C LEU A 372 -23.21 4.43 -0.42
N ASP A 373 -23.74 3.72 -1.44
CA ASP A 373 -23.52 2.29 -1.61
C ASP A 373 -22.18 1.97 -2.25
N ASN A 374 -21.82 2.71 -3.31
CA ASN A 374 -20.67 2.42 -4.15
C ASN A 374 -19.60 3.51 -4.11
N PHE A 375 -19.80 4.62 -3.41
CA PHE A 375 -19.03 5.85 -3.40
C PHE A 375 -19.06 6.61 -4.73
N TYR A 376 -18.84 5.93 -5.86
CA TYR A 376 -18.74 6.53 -7.18
C TYR A 376 -20.14 6.76 -7.77
N GLY A 377 -20.69 7.93 -7.50
CA GLY A 377 -21.97 8.36 -8.03
C GLY A 377 -21.87 8.87 -9.46
N ARG A 378 -22.95 9.53 -9.89
CA ARG A 378 -23.07 10.09 -11.24
C ARG A 378 -21.99 11.14 -11.50
N VAL A 379 -21.42 11.13 -12.71
CA VAL A 379 -20.44 12.12 -13.16
C VAL A 379 -21.13 13.12 -14.10
N LEU A 380 -20.86 14.39 -13.90
CA LEU A 380 -21.41 15.50 -14.67
C LEU A 380 -20.28 16.44 -15.12
N GLU A 381 -20.41 17.02 -16.29
CA GLU A 381 -19.55 18.10 -16.73
C GLU A 381 -20.01 19.42 -16.08
N LEU A 382 -19.08 20.16 -15.49
CA LEU A 382 -19.35 21.44 -14.84
C LEU A 382 -18.90 22.59 -15.73
N ARG A 383 -19.86 23.36 -16.21
CA ARG A 383 -19.62 24.50 -17.11
C ARG A 383 -19.86 25.83 -16.40
N PRO A 384 -18.93 26.79 -16.52
CA PRO A 384 -19.13 28.15 -16.00
C PRO A 384 -20.37 28.84 -16.58
N THR A 385 -21.20 29.39 -15.72
CA THR A 385 -22.36 30.18 -16.09
C THR A 385 -22.53 31.33 -15.07
N GLY A 386 -22.01 32.50 -15.39
CA GLY A 386 -21.91 33.60 -14.43
C GLY A 386 -21.06 33.20 -13.20
N THR A 387 -21.61 33.28 -12.01
CA THR A 387 -20.97 32.88 -10.73
C THR A 387 -21.30 31.46 -10.31
N LYS A 388 -21.91 30.65 -11.18
CA LYS A 388 -22.30 29.26 -10.89
C LYS A 388 -21.64 28.30 -11.86
N LEU A 389 -21.49 27.08 -11.42
CA LEU A 389 -21.14 25.95 -12.27
C LEU A 389 -22.41 25.18 -12.62
N LYS A 390 -22.77 25.17 -13.91
CA LYS A 390 -23.93 24.42 -14.39
C LYS A 390 -23.50 22.98 -14.65
N ALA A 391 -24.13 22.04 -13.98
CA ALA A 391 -23.93 20.61 -14.22
C ALA A 391 -24.74 20.16 -15.46
N VAL A 392 -24.08 19.51 -16.40
CA VAL A 392 -24.67 18.96 -17.63
C VAL A 392 -24.16 17.54 -17.85
N ALA A 393 -24.81 16.78 -18.70
CA ALA A 393 -24.27 15.48 -19.11
C ALA A 393 -22.90 15.67 -19.77
N PRO A 394 -21.88 14.86 -19.43
CA PRO A 394 -20.56 14.99 -20.04
C PRO A 394 -20.64 14.62 -21.53
N ASN A 395 -19.93 15.36 -22.36
CA ASN A 395 -19.81 15.07 -23.80
C ASN A 395 -18.61 14.15 -24.05
N VAL A 396 -18.47 13.10 -23.24
CA VAL A 396 -17.47 12.03 -23.35
C VAL A 396 -18.10 10.73 -22.85
N ASP A 397 -17.74 9.63 -23.48
CA ASP A 397 -18.18 8.30 -23.03
C ASP A 397 -17.35 7.87 -21.81
N LEU A 398 -17.99 7.85 -20.65
CA LEU A 398 -17.34 7.43 -19.40
C LEU A 398 -17.68 5.96 -19.09
N PRO A 399 -16.71 5.16 -18.66
CA PRO A 399 -16.97 3.81 -18.18
C PRO A 399 -17.72 3.85 -16.82
N TYR A 400 -18.25 2.70 -16.40
CA TYR A 400 -18.81 2.55 -15.07
C TYR A 400 -18.15 1.33 -14.37
N PRO A 401 -17.68 1.47 -13.13
CA PRO A 401 -17.57 2.71 -12.36
C PRO A 401 -16.44 3.62 -12.88
N PHE A 402 -16.63 4.93 -12.83
CA PHE A 402 -15.64 5.93 -13.14
C PHE A 402 -15.31 6.75 -11.89
N ALA A 403 -14.06 6.95 -11.60
CA ALA A 403 -13.58 7.81 -10.52
C ALA A 403 -12.92 9.06 -11.11
N VAL A 404 -13.34 10.25 -10.72
CA VAL A 404 -12.71 11.51 -11.19
C VAL A 404 -11.27 11.68 -10.67
N GLN A 405 -10.90 10.91 -9.66
CA GLN A 405 -9.53 10.81 -9.16
C GLN A 405 -8.95 9.45 -9.55
N GLY A 406 -7.68 9.40 -9.92
CA GLY A 406 -7.04 8.19 -10.44
C GLY A 406 -7.35 7.92 -11.91
N SER A 407 -7.92 8.88 -12.64
CA SER A 407 -8.29 8.75 -14.05
C SER A 407 -7.67 9.81 -14.94
N ILE A 408 -7.36 9.42 -16.17
CA ILE A 408 -6.97 10.33 -17.25
C ILE A 408 -7.63 9.91 -18.57
N PHE A 409 -7.75 10.85 -19.50
CA PHE A 409 -7.93 10.56 -20.91
C PHE A 409 -6.57 10.58 -21.58
N ALA A 410 -6.21 9.50 -22.25
CA ALA A 410 -4.89 9.31 -22.82
C ALA A 410 -4.95 9.10 -24.34
N HIS A 411 -4.09 9.79 -25.05
CA HIS A 411 -3.83 9.58 -26.47
C HIS A 411 -2.52 8.79 -26.59
N LEU A 412 -2.64 7.46 -26.57
CA LEU A 412 -1.47 6.56 -26.62
C LEU A 412 -0.90 6.39 -28.03
N ASN A 413 -1.73 6.65 -29.06
CA ASN A 413 -1.34 6.63 -30.47
C ASN A 413 -2.02 7.79 -31.18
N ASP A 414 -1.33 8.47 -32.09
CA ASP A 414 -1.82 9.63 -32.85
C ASP A 414 -3.07 9.35 -33.70
N SER A 415 -3.33 8.09 -34.03
CA SER A 415 -4.45 7.65 -34.88
C SER A 415 -5.60 6.99 -34.17
N ALA A 416 -5.50 6.75 -32.86
CA ALA A 416 -6.54 6.10 -32.08
C ALA A 416 -7.40 7.11 -31.30
N PRO A 417 -8.69 6.86 -31.07
CA PRO A 417 -9.48 7.67 -30.17
C PRO A 417 -8.88 7.61 -28.76
N SER A 418 -9.09 8.68 -27.99
CA SER A 418 -8.61 8.74 -26.61
C SER A 418 -9.12 7.56 -25.80
N GLN A 419 -8.24 7.02 -24.95
CA GLN A 419 -8.56 5.94 -24.03
C GLN A 419 -8.75 6.51 -22.64
N THR A 420 -9.71 5.96 -21.90
CA THR A 420 -9.84 6.27 -20.47
C THR A 420 -9.02 5.27 -19.67
N ILE A 421 -8.06 5.78 -18.90
CA ILE A 421 -7.29 5.00 -17.93
C ILE A 421 -7.82 5.33 -16.55
N ASN A 422 -8.21 4.32 -15.81
CA ASN A 422 -8.80 4.48 -14.48
C ASN A 422 -8.11 3.56 -13.47
N ILE A 423 -7.71 4.14 -12.33
CA ILE A 423 -7.26 3.40 -11.17
C ILE A 423 -8.35 3.46 -10.12
N ASN A 424 -8.89 2.30 -9.79
CA ASN A 424 -9.95 2.18 -8.80
C ASN A 424 -9.76 0.92 -7.98
N THR A 425 -9.83 1.03 -6.67
CA THR A 425 -9.71 -0.09 -5.72
C THR A 425 -8.50 -1.00 -5.96
N GLY A 426 -7.38 -0.42 -6.38
CA GLY A 426 -6.15 -1.17 -6.65
C GLY A 426 -6.05 -1.78 -8.04
N ALA A 427 -7.03 -1.61 -8.91
CA ALA A 427 -6.99 -2.07 -10.28
C ALA A 427 -6.78 -0.90 -11.25
N LEU A 428 -5.84 -1.03 -12.18
CA LEU A 428 -5.72 -0.15 -13.33
C LEU A 428 -6.46 -0.78 -14.50
N THR A 429 -7.42 -0.04 -15.05
CA THR A 429 -8.24 -0.49 -16.18
C THR A 429 -8.16 0.52 -17.31
N ILE A 430 -7.98 0.05 -18.52
CA ILE A 430 -7.97 0.84 -19.76
C ILE A 430 -9.26 0.57 -20.51
N TYR A 431 -9.94 1.63 -20.92
CA TYR A 431 -11.20 1.57 -21.64
C TYR A 431 -11.10 2.21 -23.00
N HIS A 432 -11.79 1.63 -23.98
CA HIS A 432 -12.17 2.27 -25.24
C HIS A 432 -13.68 2.63 -25.16
N GLY A 433 -13.98 3.91 -24.97
CA GLY A 433 -15.31 4.34 -24.58
C GLY A 433 -15.72 3.68 -23.24
N ALA A 434 -16.90 3.07 -23.20
CA ALA A 434 -17.38 2.35 -21.99
C ALA A 434 -16.88 0.89 -21.89
N LYS A 435 -16.15 0.37 -22.86
CA LYS A 435 -15.73 -1.04 -22.89
C LYS A 435 -14.33 -1.22 -22.31
N ILE A 436 -14.18 -2.21 -21.43
CA ILE A 436 -12.86 -2.62 -20.92
C ILE A 436 -12.05 -3.17 -22.09
N PHE A 437 -10.88 -2.57 -22.32
CA PHE A 437 -9.89 -3.04 -23.26
C PHE A 437 -8.81 -3.88 -22.58
N TYR A 438 -8.36 -3.42 -21.41
CA TYR A 438 -7.34 -4.11 -20.61
C TYR A 438 -7.56 -3.84 -19.12
N GLN A 439 -7.28 -4.85 -18.30
CA GLN A 439 -7.26 -4.70 -16.85
C GLN A 439 -6.01 -5.36 -16.28
N ALA A 440 -5.24 -4.58 -15.53
CA ALA A 440 -4.02 -5.07 -14.90
C ALA A 440 -4.32 -5.99 -13.71
N ARG A 441 -3.46 -7.01 -13.54
CA ARG A 441 -3.58 -7.99 -12.45
C ARG A 441 -2.80 -7.62 -11.19
N LYS A 442 -2.04 -6.52 -11.20
CA LYS A 442 -1.24 -6.03 -10.07
C LYS A 442 -1.94 -4.87 -9.39
N SER A 443 -1.59 -4.63 -8.13
CA SER A 443 -2.12 -3.49 -7.37
C SER A 443 -1.53 -2.18 -7.87
N PHE A 444 -2.42 -1.25 -8.20
CA PHE A 444 -2.13 0.11 -8.61
C PHE A 444 -2.73 1.11 -7.62
N GLY A 445 -2.32 2.37 -7.75
CA GLY A 445 -2.66 3.40 -6.82
C GLY A 445 -1.72 3.41 -5.62
N GLY A 446 -2.09 4.07 -4.54
CA GLY A 446 -1.24 4.20 -3.36
C GLY A 446 -1.32 5.56 -2.72
N SER A 447 -2.36 6.32 -3.01
CA SER A 447 -2.60 7.57 -2.32
C SER A 447 -2.81 7.35 -0.83
N LEU A 448 -2.21 8.24 -0.03
CA LEU A 448 -2.43 8.38 1.40
C LEU A 448 -3.73 9.13 1.69
N SER A 449 -4.34 9.76 0.68
CA SER A 449 -5.62 10.44 0.82
C SER A 449 -6.76 9.44 0.84
N GLN A 450 -7.45 9.38 1.96
CA GLN A 450 -8.59 8.49 2.16
C GLN A 450 -9.76 9.22 2.81
N LEU A 451 -10.96 8.71 2.54
CA LEU A 451 -12.21 9.14 3.16
C LEU A 451 -12.91 7.92 3.74
N SER A 452 -13.25 7.99 5.02
CA SER A 452 -14.19 7.07 5.67
C SER A 452 -15.55 7.76 5.75
N TYR A 453 -16.61 7.08 5.35
CA TYR A 453 -17.96 7.63 5.32
C TYR A 453 -18.97 6.59 5.82
N ASP A 454 -20.11 7.07 6.32
CA ASP A 454 -21.22 6.21 6.71
C ASP A 454 -22.09 5.90 5.49
N ARG A 455 -22.22 4.62 5.15
CA ARG A 455 -23.06 4.14 4.04
C ARG A 455 -24.55 4.18 4.35
N ASN A 456 -24.91 4.27 5.64
CA ASN A 456 -26.31 4.31 6.07
C ASN A 456 -26.52 5.34 7.19
N PRO A 457 -26.34 6.65 6.89
CA PRO A 457 -26.39 7.71 7.89
C PRO A 457 -27.78 7.90 8.54
N GLU A 458 -28.83 7.28 8.01
CA GLU A 458 -30.18 7.31 8.58
C GLU A 458 -30.44 6.17 9.58
N SER A 459 -29.53 5.18 9.65
CA SER A 459 -29.60 4.07 10.58
C SER A 459 -28.96 4.40 11.92
N LYS A 460 -29.41 3.71 12.99
CA LYS A 460 -28.70 3.73 14.28
C LYS A 460 -27.40 2.94 14.27
N GLU A 461 -27.24 2.05 13.31
CA GLU A 461 -26.02 1.25 13.11
C GLU A 461 -25.19 1.89 11.99
N THR A 462 -23.98 2.31 12.31
CA THR A 462 -23.05 2.91 11.36
C THR A 462 -22.44 1.82 10.48
N LEU A 463 -22.63 1.91 9.18
CA LEU A 463 -22.02 1.05 8.19
C LEU A 463 -20.90 1.80 7.47
N PHE A 464 -19.66 1.57 7.87
CA PHE A 464 -18.52 2.30 7.30
C PHE A 464 -18.15 1.82 5.89
N GLY A 465 -18.01 2.78 4.98
CA GLY A 465 -17.31 2.67 3.72
C GLY A 465 -15.98 3.39 3.79
N GLN A 466 -15.01 2.94 3.02
CA GLN A 466 -13.71 3.59 2.88
C GLN A 466 -13.32 3.66 1.41
N VAL A 467 -12.80 4.82 1.00
CA VAL A 467 -12.32 5.04 -0.36
C VAL A 467 -10.99 5.79 -0.33
N HIS A 468 -10.15 5.51 -1.31
CA HIS A 468 -8.92 6.23 -1.56
C HIS A 468 -9.06 7.11 -2.80
N PHE A 469 -8.56 8.34 -2.71
CA PHE A 469 -8.44 9.24 -3.85
C PHE A 469 -7.10 8.94 -4.52
N GLU A 470 -7.11 8.21 -5.63
CA GLU A 470 -5.89 7.71 -6.24
C GLU A 470 -5.13 8.80 -7.01
N VAL A 471 -3.81 8.66 -7.08
CA VAL A 471 -2.94 9.51 -7.90
C VAL A 471 -3.23 9.21 -9.37
N ASN A 472 -3.43 10.25 -10.17
CA ASN A 472 -3.65 10.10 -11.61
C ASN A 472 -2.41 9.47 -12.26
N PRO A 473 -2.58 8.48 -13.15
CA PRO A 473 -1.49 8.01 -14.00
C PRO A 473 -1.06 9.10 -14.98
N VAL A 474 0.11 8.95 -15.57
CA VAL A 474 0.61 9.82 -16.62
C VAL A 474 1.03 8.99 -17.83
N VAL A 475 1.21 9.64 -18.99
CA VAL A 475 1.70 8.98 -20.19
C VAL A 475 2.97 9.68 -20.67
N ALA A 476 3.99 8.88 -21.00
CA ALA A 476 5.27 9.37 -21.51
C ALA A 476 5.93 8.29 -22.36
N ASP A 477 6.75 8.70 -23.33
CA ASP A 477 7.66 7.80 -24.06
C ASP A 477 8.88 7.53 -23.15
N VAL A 478 8.80 6.49 -22.31
CA VAL A 478 9.82 6.24 -21.28
C VAL A 478 11.05 5.51 -21.81
N ASP A 479 10.96 4.86 -22.96
CA ASP A 479 12.07 4.11 -23.56
C ASP A 479 12.58 4.73 -24.89
N GLY A 480 11.98 5.82 -25.33
CA GLY A 480 12.43 6.59 -26.50
C GLY A 480 12.11 5.91 -27.83
N ASP A 481 11.12 5.01 -27.89
CA ASP A 481 10.73 4.32 -29.12
C ASP A 481 9.69 5.08 -29.96
N GLY A 482 9.20 6.20 -29.45
CA GLY A 482 8.21 7.07 -30.09
C GLY A 482 6.76 6.70 -29.74
N HIS A 483 6.54 5.69 -28.90
CA HIS A 483 5.23 5.32 -28.39
C HIS A 483 5.14 5.68 -26.92
N LYS A 484 3.97 6.14 -26.48
CA LYS A 484 3.76 6.50 -25.07
C LYS A 484 3.37 5.29 -24.24
N GLU A 485 4.05 5.11 -23.12
CA GLU A 485 3.69 4.17 -22.08
C GLU A 485 2.83 4.85 -21.01
N ILE A 486 2.06 4.03 -20.29
CA ILE A 486 1.33 4.47 -19.09
C ILE A 486 2.25 4.29 -17.89
N VAL A 487 2.49 5.37 -17.16
CA VAL A 487 3.22 5.35 -15.88
C VAL A 487 2.22 5.59 -14.76
N ALA A 488 2.20 4.69 -13.81
CA ALA A 488 1.25 4.73 -12.70
C ALA A 488 1.91 4.37 -11.39
N VAL A 489 1.37 4.89 -10.29
CA VAL A 489 1.76 4.47 -8.96
C VAL A 489 1.31 3.03 -8.74
N SER A 490 2.24 2.20 -8.33
CA SER A 490 1.99 0.84 -7.85
C SER A 490 2.32 0.78 -6.37
N SER A 491 1.39 0.31 -5.57
CA SER A 491 1.64 0.16 -4.14
C SER A 491 0.94 -1.09 -3.61
N TYR A 492 1.53 -1.64 -2.57
CA TYR A 492 0.89 -2.69 -1.80
C TYR A 492 0.28 -2.07 -0.55
N ARG A 493 -1.05 -2.16 -0.48
CA ARG A 493 -1.81 -1.87 0.74
C ARG A 493 -2.29 -3.20 1.30
N PRO A 494 -2.14 -3.47 2.58
CA PRO A 494 -2.83 -4.59 3.19
C PRO A 494 -4.34 -4.38 3.00
N GLN A 495 -5.03 -5.38 2.43
CA GLN A 495 -6.45 -5.30 2.04
C GLN A 495 -7.41 -4.97 3.20
N PHE A 496 -6.94 -5.04 4.44
CA PHE A 496 -7.73 -4.76 5.63
C PHE A 496 -6.89 -4.06 6.71
N SER A 497 -6.70 -2.77 6.59
CA SER A 497 -6.49 -1.95 7.77
C SER A 497 -7.81 -1.23 8.11
N ILE A 498 -8.75 -1.95 8.74
CA ILE A 498 -9.85 -1.31 9.46
C ILE A 498 -9.22 -0.69 10.72
N ASN A 499 -8.56 0.41 10.51
CA ASN A 499 -8.04 1.22 11.59
C ASN A 499 -8.92 2.46 11.65
N PHE A 500 -9.95 2.40 12.50
CA PHE A 500 -10.68 3.59 12.90
C PHE A 500 -9.68 4.63 13.41
N GLY A 501 -9.44 5.66 12.62
CA GLY A 501 -8.59 6.80 12.98
C GLY A 501 -7.07 6.62 12.84
N SER A 502 -6.56 5.51 12.34
CA SER A 502 -5.13 5.36 12.05
C SER A 502 -4.77 5.83 10.63
N LYS A 503 -3.54 6.30 10.48
CA LYS A 503 -2.97 6.72 9.19
C LYS A 503 -2.96 5.53 8.21
N PRO A 504 -3.21 5.75 6.91
CA PRO A 504 -3.12 4.69 5.91
C PRO A 504 -1.71 4.11 5.88
N THR A 505 -1.60 2.78 5.92
CA THR A 505 -0.32 2.10 5.82
C THR A 505 -0.10 1.64 4.40
N ILE A 506 1.01 2.05 3.79
CA ILE A 506 1.50 1.57 2.51
C ILE A 506 2.81 0.84 2.79
N GLU A 507 2.84 -0.46 2.51
CA GLU A 507 4.00 -1.31 2.82
C GLU A 507 5.07 -1.27 1.74
N ALA A 508 4.68 -1.02 0.49
CA ALA A 508 5.60 -0.85 -0.62
C ALA A 508 4.98 0.07 -1.67
N ALA A 509 5.79 0.92 -2.24
CA ALA A 509 5.39 1.83 -3.30
C ALA A 509 6.41 1.85 -4.43
N GLY A 510 5.97 2.26 -5.62
CA GLY A 510 6.85 2.42 -6.76
C GLY A 510 6.11 2.95 -7.97
N LEU A 511 6.84 3.12 -9.05
CA LEU A 511 6.30 3.43 -10.36
C LEU A 511 6.27 2.17 -11.21
N ALA A 512 5.13 1.89 -11.82
CA ALA A 512 4.96 0.83 -12.79
C ALA A 512 4.73 1.42 -14.18
N VAL A 513 5.28 0.74 -15.19
CA VAL A 513 5.15 1.10 -16.60
C VAL A 513 4.32 0.02 -17.30
N LEU A 514 3.30 0.44 -18.02
CA LEU A 514 2.53 -0.44 -18.89
C LEU A 514 2.85 -0.08 -20.35
N LYS A 515 3.54 -0.99 -21.02
CA LYS A 515 3.87 -0.89 -22.44
C LYS A 515 2.90 -1.72 -23.26
N TYR A 516 2.34 -1.11 -24.31
CA TYR A 516 1.48 -1.80 -25.26
C TYR A 516 2.24 -2.90 -26.00
N GLN A 517 1.62 -4.04 -26.18
CA GLN A 517 2.14 -5.16 -26.95
C GLN A 517 1.25 -5.43 -28.16
N GLU A 518 1.82 -5.86 -29.25
CA GLU A 518 1.05 -6.31 -30.40
C GLU A 518 0.06 -7.40 -29.98
N GLY A 519 -1.20 -7.28 -30.42
CA GLY A 519 -2.28 -8.19 -30.02
C GLY A 519 -3.21 -7.67 -28.92
N GLY A 520 -3.11 -6.39 -28.52
CA GLY A 520 -4.09 -5.75 -27.65
C GLY A 520 -3.88 -6.01 -26.15
N THR A 521 -2.66 -6.31 -25.76
CA THR A 521 -2.30 -6.52 -24.36
C THR A 521 -1.29 -5.48 -23.89
N TYR A 522 -1.12 -5.36 -22.55
CA TYR A 522 -0.09 -4.53 -21.96
C TYR A 522 0.86 -5.37 -21.13
N ARG A 523 2.15 -5.12 -21.29
CA ARG A 523 3.17 -5.66 -20.40
C ARG A 523 3.37 -4.68 -19.25
N ASN A 524 3.16 -5.16 -18.04
CA ASN A 524 3.35 -4.39 -16.82
C ASN A 524 4.67 -4.79 -16.16
N SER A 525 5.49 -3.81 -15.82
CA SER A 525 6.73 -3.99 -15.08
C SER A 525 6.84 -2.94 -13.98
N LEU A 526 7.39 -3.33 -12.82
CA LEU A 526 7.82 -2.36 -11.82
C LEU A 526 9.09 -1.70 -12.34
N TRP A 527 9.06 -0.38 -12.45
CA TRP A 527 10.15 0.40 -13.03
C TRP A 527 11.05 1.06 -12.00
N LEU A 528 10.46 1.51 -10.89
CA LEU A 528 11.16 2.17 -9.79
C LEU A 528 10.53 1.75 -8.48
N GLU A 529 11.34 1.34 -7.50
CA GLU A 529 10.90 1.19 -6.12
C GLU A 529 11.11 2.51 -5.38
N SER A 530 10.12 2.91 -4.59
CA SER A 530 10.16 4.08 -3.72
C SER A 530 10.14 3.64 -2.26
N GLU A 531 10.99 4.24 -1.46
CA GLU A 531 11.02 4.01 -0.01
C GLU A 531 9.73 4.48 0.67
N PHE A 532 9.11 5.53 0.13
CA PHE A 532 7.90 6.13 0.67
C PHE A 532 6.77 6.17 -0.38
N PRO A 533 5.51 6.27 0.06
CA PRO A 533 4.36 6.41 -0.82
C PRO A 533 4.47 7.58 -1.78
N ILE A 534 3.98 7.39 -3.00
CA ILE A 534 4.00 8.40 -4.06
C ILE A 534 2.64 9.08 -4.14
N GLN A 535 2.62 10.43 -4.05
CA GLN A 535 1.41 11.24 -3.89
C GLN A 535 1.12 12.22 -5.02
N GLY A 536 1.86 12.15 -6.10
CA GLY A 536 1.66 12.93 -7.32
C GLY A 536 2.63 12.52 -8.41
N LEU A 537 2.19 12.60 -9.66
CA LEU A 537 2.97 12.27 -10.86
C LEU A 537 2.85 13.38 -11.92
N TYR A 538 3.93 13.60 -12.62
CA TYR A 538 4.00 14.40 -13.84
C TYR A 538 5.02 13.78 -14.78
N ALA A 539 4.77 13.85 -16.07
CA ALA A 539 5.73 13.42 -17.08
C ALA A 539 5.75 14.43 -18.24
N ASP A 540 6.94 14.68 -18.76
CA ASP A 540 7.18 15.33 -20.02
C ASP A 540 8.18 14.48 -20.83
N ASP A 541 8.63 14.96 -22.01
CA ASP A 541 9.52 14.19 -22.89
C ASP A 541 10.95 14.01 -22.32
N GLU A 542 11.29 14.72 -21.24
CA GLU A 542 12.63 14.72 -20.64
C GLU A 542 12.69 14.01 -19.30
N ARG A 543 11.57 13.95 -18.56
CA ARG A 543 11.59 13.50 -17.16
C ARG A 543 10.23 13.07 -16.64
N ILE A 544 10.27 12.26 -15.58
CA ILE A 544 9.14 12.03 -14.69
C ILE A 544 9.43 12.69 -13.36
N LEU A 545 8.45 13.45 -12.87
CA LEU A 545 8.46 14.01 -11.53
C LEU A 545 7.45 13.26 -10.66
N PHE A 546 7.82 12.98 -9.42
CA PHE A 546 6.92 12.35 -8.47
C PHE A 546 7.19 12.85 -7.05
N ILE A 547 6.14 12.85 -6.22
CA ILE A 547 6.23 13.26 -4.83
C ILE A 547 6.27 12.04 -3.95
N SER A 548 7.35 11.91 -3.19
CA SER A 548 7.56 10.86 -2.19
C SER A 548 7.24 11.45 -0.81
N SER A 549 6.30 10.84 -0.07
CA SER A 549 5.81 11.35 1.22
C SER A 549 6.05 10.37 2.34
N ASP A 550 6.75 10.81 3.38
CA ASP A 550 6.92 10.06 4.62
C ASP A 550 5.85 10.43 5.64
N LEU A 551 5.01 9.45 5.98
CA LEU A 551 4.00 9.55 7.05
C LEU A 551 4.35 8.70 8.26
N GLN A 552 5.47 7.97 8.22
CA GLN A 552 5.73 6.88 9.17
C GLN A 552 6.39 7.35 10.48
N ASP A 553 6.75 8.63 10.60
CA ASP A 553 7.26 9.12 11.89
C ASP A 553 6.15 9.12 12.96
N PRO A 554 6.19 8.18 13.93
CA PRO A 554 5.21 8.13 15.01
C PRO A 554 5.26 9.34 15.94
N ALA A 555 6.37 10.06 15.98
CA ALA A 555 6.54 11.24 16.81
C ALA A 555 5.96 12.52 16.18
N GLY A 556 5.67 12.49 14.86
CA GLY A 556 5.00 13.60 14.16
C GLY A 556 5.86 14.87 14.00
N THR A 557 7.15 14.80 14.34
CA THR A 557 8.05 15.96 14.34
C THR A 557 8.77 16.17 13.02
N ASP A 558 8.94 15.11 12.19
CA ASP A 558 9.73 15.15 10.97
C ASP A 558 8.97 14.63 9.74
N GLN A 559 7.65 14.90 9.66
CA GLN A 559 6.88 14.58 8.45
C GLN A 559 7.35 15.47 7.32
N PHE A 560 7.92 14.85 6.30
CA PHE A 560 8.37 15.58 5.11
C PHE A 560 7.95 14.87 3.82
N SER A 561 7.90 15.65 2.78
CA SER A 561 7.73 15.15 1.42
C SER A 561 8.82 15.71 0.53
N ARG A 562 9.15 15.00 -0.53
CA ARG A 562 10.17 15.40 -1.50
C ARG A 562 9.65 15.33 -2.91
N LEU A 563 9.94 16.36 -3.68
CA LEU A 563 9.81 16.30 -5.12
C LEU A 563 11.04 15.61 -5.70
N MET A 564 10.80 14.50 -6.38
CA MET A 564 11.81 13.64 -7.00
C MET A 564 11.72 13.76 -8.52
N MET A 565 12.85 13.64 -9.19
CA MET A 565 12.95 13.66 -10.65
C MET A 565 13.66 12.42 -11.16
N LEU A 566 13.05 11.75 -12.11
CA LEU A 566 13.65 10.68 -12.88
C LEU A 566 13.83 11.17 -14.33
N PRO A 567 15.07 11.42 -14.79
CA PRO A 567 15.32 11.81 -16.16
C PRO A 567 14.94 10.68 -17.12
N LEU A 568 14.24 11.01 -18.20
CA LEU A 568 14.02 10.14 -19.35
C LEU A 568 15.17 10.29 -20.35
N PHE A 569 15.22 9.40 -21.34
CA PHE A 569 16.25 9.43 -22.36
C PHE A 569 16.04 10.60 -23.31
N VAL A 570 16.94 11.55 -23.30
CA VAL A 570 17.09 12.45 -24.43
C VAL A 570 17.90 11.72 -25.51
N LYS A 571 17.33 11.58 -26.70
CA LYS A 571 18.01 11.01 -27.87
C LYS A 571 19.25 11.80 -28.23
#